data_5b53d4e12dd3d3251dd5e920ba94068c
#
_entry.id   5b53d4e12dd3d3251dd5e920ba94068c
#
_cell.length_a   1.000
_cell.length_b   1.000
_cell.length_c   1.000
_cell.angle_alpha   90.00
_cell.angle_beta   90.00
_cell.angle_gamma   90.00
#
_symmetry.space_group_name_H-M   'P 1'
#
loop_
_entity.id
_entity.type
_entity.pdbx_description
1 polymer ?
#
loop_
_entity_poly.entity_id
_entity_poly.type
_entity_poly.pdbx_seq_one_letter_code
_entity_poly.pdbx_strand_id
1 'polypeptide(L)'
;MRAPAAVVLLVLTPLALGAVRAPPAAPPRLLDVRVSNGAAPFAGDRRLLATVSPNGDGFRDGAIVSFRLDRAARLTMEAVRTETIRENRAPSAVVWHRSWTLGAGAHRLAWRPARTTPPRTYVLRLTVRDSAGRARVYGNYRPWRGEPVDAPVVRVQGIELGFLRRSYAPGELAALTIATDARAFRLQVFAFGNSVDVSNVDVKTNGGAVTPPLDVRWDRYRSTRSRLRLVRAGEWTSGLYFLRARAADGRTGYAPFILRPRTLGTSRIAVVLATNTWQAYNFDDANGDGWGDSWYVSGAQRSVGLQRPFLDFGVPFRFHDWDLEFISWLNRTGKQVDYLSDDDLERVGSGDALARAYDLVVFPGHEEYVTRHVYDVVRRYRDLGGNLAFLAANNFFREVTRRGERIVRGRLWRDLGRPEAGLVGVQYVGSNHGERQAPFVVTGTASAPWAFGGTGLADGSGFGRYGIEIDARTPATPPGTILLARIPDVLGPGRTAEMTYYENAAGAKVFAAGALNFAASLNDPQVARLVENVWARLSKP
;
A
#
# COMPACT_ATOMS: atom_id res chain seq x y z
N MET A 1 -48.65 -28.84 -91.72
CA MET A 1 -47.91 -29.53 -90.66
C MET A 1 -48.01 -28.68 -89.37
N ARG A 2 -48.74 -29.16 -88.42
CA ARG A 2 -49.03 -28.44 -87.16
C ARG A 2 -48.04 -28.87 -86.11
N ALA A 3 -47.37 -27.90 -85.44
CA ALA A 3 -46.52 -28.13 -84.27
C ALA A 3 -47.38 -28.18 -82.99
N PRO A 4 -47.06 -29.04 -82.03
CA PRO A 4 -47.80 -29.10 -80.74
C PRO A 4 -47.37 -28.04 -79.75
N ALA A 5 -48.34 -27.47 -79.04
CA ALA A 5 -48.16 -26.54 -77.96
C ALA A 5 -47.67 -27.25 -76.68
N ALA A 6 -46.61 -26.79 -76.10
CA ALA A 6 -46.10 -27.22 -74.78
C ALA A 6 -46.84 -26.48 -73.65
N VAL A 7 -47.52 -27.24 -72.80
CA VAL A 7 -48.14 -26.74 -71.57
C VAL A 7 -47.07 -26.73 -70.48
N VAL A 8 -46.68 -25.50 -69.96
CA VAL A 8 -45.82 -25.35 -68.81
C VAL A 8 -46.67 -25.36 -67.56
N LEU A 9 -46.52 -26.37 -66.72
CA LEU A 9 -47.13 -26.49 -65.40
C LEU A 9 -46.30 -25.72 -64.42
N LEU A 10 -46.79 -24.54 -63.91
CA LEU A 10 -46.17 -23.82 -62.82
C LEU A 10 -46.53 -24.53 -61.52
N VAL A 11 -45.53 -25.17 -60.89
CA VAL A 11 -45.61 -25.68 -59.50
C VAL A 11 -45.31 -24.56 -58.56
N LEU A 12 -46.33 -24.00 -57.90
CA LEU A 12 -46.19 -23.07 -56.77
C LEU A 12 -45.77 -23.82 -55.50
N THR A 13 -44.51 -23.75 -55.14
CA THR A 13 -44.03 -24.18 -53.81
C THR A 13 -44.46 -23.16 -52.77
N PRO A 14 -45.07 -23.53 -51.61
CA PRO A 14 -45.40 -22.62 -50.56
C PRO A 14 -44.11 -22.18 -49.88
N LEU A 15 -43.82 -20.88 -49.91
CA LEU A 15 -42.80 -20.27 -49.03
C LEU A 15 -43.25 -20.50 -47.58
N ALA A 16 -42.53 -21.34 -46.85
CA ALA A 16 -42.63 -21.42 -45.40
C ALA A 16 -42.17 -20.06 -44.81
N LEU A 17 -43.09 -19.25 -44.29
CA LEU A 17 -42.76 -18.09 -43.42
C LEU A 17 -42.00 -18.64 -42.23
N GLY A 18 -40.66 -18.45 -42.21
CA GLY A 18 -39.84 -18.69 -41.05
C GLY A 18 -40.36 -17.85 -39.89
N ALA A 19 -40.79 -18.50 -38.82
CA ALA A 19 -41.19 -17.81 -37.59
C ALA A 19 -40.03 -16.93 -37.13
N VAL A 20 -40.17 -15.63 -37.22
CA VAL A 20 -39.22 -14.64 -36.65
C VAL A 20 -39.19 -14.92 -35.15
N ARG A 21 -38.13 -15.57 -34.71
CA ARG A 21 -37.92 -15.87 -33.29
C ARG A 21 -37.86 -14.53 -32.55
N ALA A 22 -38.82 -14.26 -31.67
CA ALA A 22 -38.83 -13.07 -30.86
C ALA A 22 -37.47 -12.92 -30.15
N PRO A 23 -36.87 -11.72 -30.10
CA PRO A 23 -35.60 -11.54 -29.43
C PRO A 23 -35.70 -12.03 -27.99
N PRO A 24 -34.69 -12.71 -27.48
CA PRO A 24 -34.72 -13.25 -26.11
C PRO A 24 -35.05 -12.13 -25.12
N ALA A 25 -36.05 -12.34 -24.27
CA ALA A 25 -36.49 -11.36 -23.32
C ALA A 25 -35.31 -10.92 -22.41
N ALA A 26 -35.13 -9.61 -22.21
CA ALA A 26 -34.04 -9.07 -21.44
C ALA A 26 -34.06 -9.52 -19.96
N PRO A 27 -32.91 -9.65 -19.28
CA PRO A 27 -32.85 -9.98 -17.86
C PRO A 27 -33.53 -8.90 -16.99
N PRO A 28 -33.95 -9.24 -15.74
CA PRO A 28 -34.57 -8.29 -14.83
C PRO A 28 -33.62 -7.10 -14.54
N ARG A 29 -34.21 -5.93 -14.20
CA ARG A 29 -33.47 -4.70 -13.96
C ARG A 29 -33.78 -4.10 -12.59
N LEU A 30 -32.74 -3.57 -11.96
CA LEU A 30 -32.87 -2.66 -10.82
C LEU A 30 -32.93 -1.22 -11.31
N LEU A 31 -33.92 -0.48 -10.84
CA LEU A 31 -34.14 0.93 -11.13
C LEU A 31 -33.98 1.74 -9.82
N ASP A 32 -33.57 2.99 -9.93
CA ASP A 32 -33.45 3.93 -8.81
C ASP A 32 -32.64 3.44 -7.62
N VAL A 33 -31.58 2.67 -7.87
CA VAL A 33 -30.71 2.10 -6.83
C VAL A 33 -30.08 3.24 -6.01
N ARG A 34 -30.22 3.15 -4.68
CA ARG A 34 -29.66 4.08 -3.69
C ARG A 34 -29.16 3.33 -2.48
N VAL A 35 -28.25 3.94 -1.75
CA VAL A 35 -27.82 3.44 -0.43
C VAL A 35 -27.86 4.55 0.60
N SER A 36 -28.21 4.21 1.84
CA SER A 36 -28.19 5.12 2.99
C SER A 36 -27.75 4.36 4.23
N ASN A 37 -27.33 5.09 5.26
CA ASN A 37 -26.99 4.50 6.57
C ASN A 37 -28.15 4.56 7.59
N GLY A 38 -29.35 4.97 7.16
CA GLY A 38 -30.53 5.06 8.03
C GLY A 38 -30.53 6.22 9.03
N ALA A 39 -29.50 7.05 9.03
CA ALA A 39 -29.30 8.21 9.90
C ALA A 39 -28.84 9.43 9.09
N ALA A 40 -28.33 10.48 9.75
CA ALA A 40 -27.70 11.60 9.06
C ALA A 40 -26.49 11.13 8.25
N PRO A 41 -26.36 11.51 6.96
CA PRO A 41 -25.25 11.09 6.12
C PRO A 41 -23.91 11.62 6.65
N PHE A 42 -22.84 10.88 6.38
CA PHE A 42 -21.49 11.39 6.58
C PHE A 42 -21.12 12.31 5.42
N ALA A 43 -20.30 13.32 5.67
CA ALA A 43 -19.88 14.24 4.61
C ALA A 43 -19.16 13.47 3.48
N GLY A 44 -19.69 13.61 2.27
CA GLY A 44 -19.24 12.87 1.08
C GLY A 44 -20.12 11.67 0.72
N ASP A 45 -21.08 11.28 1.56
CA ASP A 45 -22.09 10.29 1.18
C ASP A 45 -22.92 10.80 0.00
N ARG A 46 -23.30 9.90 -0.90
CA ARG A 46 -24.04 10.20 -2.13
C ARG A 46 -24.96 9.03 -2.51
N ARG A 47 -25.71 9.17 -3.59
CA ARG A 47 -26.72 8.19 -4.01
C ARG A 47 -26.25 6.73 -3.93
N LEU A 48 -25.01 6.45 -4.33
CA LEU A 48 -24.42 5.10 -4.32
C LEU A 48 -23.28 4.92 -3.30
N LEU A 49 -23.08 5.86 -2.38
CA LEU A 49 -22.09 5.76 -1.31
C LEU A 49 -22.73 6.11 0.03
N ALA A 50 -22.63 5.21 1.00
CA ALA A 50 -23.02 5.47 2.39
C ALA A 50 -21.90 5.05 3.35
N THR A 51 -21.67 5.88 4.37
CA THR A 51 -20.74 5.57 5.47
C THR A 51 -21.51 4.96 6.63
N VAL A 52 -21.05 3.81 7.11
CA VAL A 52 -21.60 3.10 8.27
C VAL A 52 -20.54 2.88 9.34
N SER A 53 -20.95 2.71 10.57
CA SER A 53 -20.08 2.55 11.74
C SER A 53 -20.68 1.48 12.66
N PRO A 54 -20.34 0.19 12.47
CA PRO A 54 -20.99 -0.94 13.13
C PRO A 54 -20.51 -1.13 14.59
N ASN A 55 -20.74 -0.14 15.44
CA ASN A 55 -20.37 -0.16 16.86
C ASN A 55 -21.52 -0.58 17.79
N GLY A 56 -22.76 -0.67 17.28
CA GLY A 56 -23.95 -1.12 17.99
C GLY A 56 -24.60 -0.04 18.86
N ASP A 57 -24.33 1.25 18.58
CA ASP A 57 -24.95 2.38 19.31
C ASP A 57 -26.27 2.85 18.69
N GLY A 58 -26.74 2.21 17.63
CA GLY A 58 -27.93 2.55 16.87
C GLY A 58 -27.73 3.67 15.85
N PHE A 59 -26.54 4.23 15.73
CA PHE A 59 -26.23 5.32 14.84
C PHE A 59 -25.30 4.88 13.71
N ARG A 60 -25.83 4.73 12.50
CA ARG A 60 -25.12 4.27 11.29
C ARG A 60 -24.57 2.84 11.40
N ASP A 61 -25.19 1.96 12.14
CA ASP A 61 -24.73 0.58 12.32
C ASP A 61 -24.83 -0.28 11.04
N GLY A 62 -25.53 0.18 10.02
CA GLY A 62 -25.72 -0.59 8.79
C GLY A 62 -26.13 0.24 7.60
N ALA A 63 -26.07 -0.37 6.43
CA ALA A 63 -26.48 0.21 5.17
C ALA A 63 -27.85 -0.32 4.73
N ILE A 64 -28.67 0.56 4.16
CA ILE A 64 -29.98 0.24 3.58
C ILE A 64 -29.89 0.53 2.08
N VAL A 65 -30.02 -0.52 1.28
CA VAL A 65 -30.11 -0.45 -0.18
C VAL A 65 -31.58 -0.38 -0.57
N SER A 66 -31.97 0.67 -1.29
CA SER A 66 -33.32 0.88 -1.81
C SER A 66 -33.27 0.85 -3.32
N PHE A 67 -34.24 0.18 -3.95
CA PHE A 67 -34.36 0.06 -5.40
C PHE A 67 -35.78 -0.30 -5.81
N ARG A 68 -36.06 -0.22 -7.10
CA ARG A 68 -37.27 -0.75 -7.73
C ARG A 68 -36.88 -1.88 -8.65
N LEU A 69 -37.58 -3.03 -8.57
CA LEU A 69 -37.40 -4.18 -9.42
C LEU A 69 -38.49 -4.14 -10.53
N ASP A 70 -38.08 -4.25 -11.80
CA ASP A 70 -39.00 -4.15 -12.96
C ASP A 70 -39.93 -5.36 -13.11
N ARG A 71 -39.52 -6.52 -12.63
CA ARG A 71 -40.27 -7.78 -12.60
C ARG A 71 -39.84 -8.68 -11.47
N ALA A 72 -40.63 -9.72 -11.16
CA ALA A 72 -40.27 -10.69 -10.13
C ALA A 72 -38.94 -11.37 -10.44
N ALA A 73 -38.05 -11.48 -9.42
CA ALA A 73 -36.75 -12.09 -9.56
C ALA A 73 -36.17 -12.56 -8.21
N ARG A 74 -35.23 -13.48 -8.26
CA ARG A 74 -34.34 -13.76 -7.15
C ARG A 74 -33.21 -12.72 -7.16
N LEU A 75 -33.03 -12.02 -6.05
CA LEU A 75 -31.92 -11.08 -5.85
C LEU A 75 -30.93 -11.67 -4.85
N THR A 76 -29.66 -11.68 -5.22
CA THR A 76 -28.53 -11.94 -4.30
C THR A 76 -27.74 -10.67 -4.11
N MET A 77 -27.54 -10.25 -2.84
CA MET A 77 -26.67 -9.15 -2.46
C MET A 77 -25.44 -9.69 -1.75
N GLU A 78 -24.28 -9.25 -2.20
CA GLU A 78 -22.99 -9.67 -1.67
C GLU A 78 -22.18 -8.43 -1.25
N ALA A 79 -21.66 -8.39 -0.02
CA ALA A 79 -20.66 -7.40 0.34
C ALA A 79 -19.29 -7.89 -0.11
N VAL A 80 -18.71 -7.19 -1.06
CA VAL A 80 -17.44 -7.53 -1.70
C VAL A 80 -16.37 -6.60 -1.17
N ARG A 81 -15.38 -7.16 -0.49
CA ARG A 81 -14.13 -6.48 -0.19
C ARG A 81 -13.29 -6.51 -1.46
N THR A 82 -13.22 -5.36 -2.12
CA THR A 82 -12.35 -5.18 -3.28
C THR A 82 -10.90 -5.11 -2.79
N GLU A 83 -9.99 -5.71 -3.52
CA GLU A 83 -8.58 -5.80 -3.18
C GLU A 83 -8.30 -6.50 -1.85
N THR A 84 -7.82 -7.70 -1.92
CA THR A 84 -7.25 -8.38 -0.76
C THR A 84 -5.74 -8.26 -0.83
N ILE A 85 -5.16 -7.59 0.15
CA ILE A 85 -3.72 -7.37 0.27
C ILE A 85 -2.92 -8.68 0.27
N ARG A 86 -3.50 -9.74 0.75
CA ARG A 86 -2.81 -11.04 0.90
C ARG A 86 -2.56 -11.76 -0.40
N GLU A 87 -3.39 -11.47 -1.40
CA GLU A 87 -3.46 -12.41 -2.51
C GLU A 87 -3.76 -11.63 -3.78
N ASN A 88 -2.75 -11.26 -4.50
CA ASN A 88 -2.90 -10.84 -5.89
C ASN A 88 -3.69 -11.86 -6.74
N ARG A 89 -3.95 -13.05 -6.18
CA ARG A 89 -4.74 -14.13 -6.80
C ARG A 89 -6.24 -13.94 -6.66
N ALA A 90 -6.70 -13.21 -5.63
CA ALA A 90 -8.12 -12.93 -5.41
C ALA A 90 -8.30 -11.43 -5.09
N PRO A 91 -8.34 -10.56 -6.11
CA PRO A 91 -8.43 -9.11 -5.92
C PRO A 91 -9.72 -8.66 -5.25
N SER A 92 -10.67 -9.55 -5.05
CA SER A 92 -11.90 -9.27 -4.29
C SER A 92 -12.39 -10.52 -3.56
N ALA A 93 -12.97 -10.32 -2.37
CA ALA A 93 -13.53 -11.39 -1.56
C ALA A 93 -14.96 -11.05 -1.12
N VAL A 94 -15.87 -12.02 -1.25
CA VAL A 94 -17.22 -11.93 -0.70
C VAL A 94 -17.13 -12.17 0.82
N VAL A 95 -17.41 -11.13 1.61
CA VAL A 95 -17.36 -11.20 3.08
C VAL A 95 -18.73 -11.43 3.71
N TRP A 96 -19.80 -11.22 2.95
CA TRP A 96 -21.17 -11.48 3.35
C TRP A 96 -22.06 -11.62 2.13
N HIS A 97 -23.10 -12.44 2.19
CA HIS A 97 -24.11 -12.56 1.15
C HIS A 97 -25.48 -12.92 1.73
N ARG A 98 -26.53 -12.56 1.00
CA ARG A 98 -27.91 -12.97 1.29
C ARG A 98 -28.74 -12.94 -0.01
N SER A 99 -29.74 -13.82 -0.11
CA SER A 99 -30.67 -13.89 -1.24
C SER A 99 -32.12 -13.74 -0.79
N TRP A 100 -32.93 -13.17 -1.68
CA TRP A 100 -34.38 -12.99 -1.51
C TRP A 100 -35.09 -13.30 -2.83
N THR A 101 -36.32 -13.80 -2.74
CA THR A 101 -37.25 -13.83 -3.88
C THR A 101 -38.18 -12.66 -3.73
N LEU A 102 -38.19 -11.76 -4.72
CA LEU A 102 -38.87 -10.46 -4.66
C LEU A 102 -39.83 -10.35 -5.84
N GLY A 103 -41.04 -9.77 -5.58
CA GLY A 103 -41.95 -9.32 -6.64
C GLY A 103 -41.43 -8.07 -7.36
N ALA A 104 -42.11 -7.68 -8.44
CA ALA A 104 -41.91 -6.34 -9.02
C ALA A 104 -42.27 -5.25 -8.00
N GLY A 105 -41.61 -4.09 -8.08
CA GLY A 105 -41.92 -2.95 -7.22
C GLY A 105 -40.74 -2.48 -6.37
N ALA A 106 -41.02 -1.66 -5.36
CA ALA A 106 -40.03 -1.03 -4.49
C ALA A 106 -39.61 -1.96 -3.36
N HIS A 107 -38.29 -2.02 -3.10
CA HIS A 107 -37.71 -2.86 -2.06
C HIS A 107 -36.65 -2.09 -1.26
N ARG A 108 -36.46 -2.52 0.00
CA ARG A 108 -35.41 -2.04 0.90
C ARG A 108 -34.77 -3.25 1.56
N LEU A 109 -33.45 -3.39 1.38
CA LEU A 109 -32.65 -4.48 1.94
C LEU A 109 -31.54 -3.90 2.78
N ALA A 110 -31.19 -4.57 3.88
CA ALA A 110 -30.16 -4.08 4.78
C ALA A 110 -28.94 -5.01 4.78
N TRP A 111 -27.75 -4.38 4.83
CA TRP A 111 -26.52 -5.01 5.25
C TRP A 111 -26.07 -4.39 6.58
N ARG A 112 -25.88 -5.24 7.59
CA ARG A 112 -25.33 -4.85 8.87
C ARG A 112 -23.98 -5.54 9.06
N PRO A 113 -22.86 -4.84 8.79
CA PRO A 113 -21.54 -5.40 9.01
C PRO A 113 -21.34 -5.72 10.50
N ALA A 114 -20.52 -6.73 10.77
CA ALA A 114 -20.12 -7.05 12.14
C ALA A 114 -19.22 -5.94 12.71
N ARG A 115 -19.15 -5.81 14.03
CA ARG A 115 -18.22 -4.87 14.71
C ARG A 115 -16.76 -5.11 14.35
N THR A 116 -16.42 -6.35 14.00
CA THR A 116 -15.08 -6.78 13.56
C THR A 116 -14.83 -6.58 12.07
N THR A 117 -15.81 -6.08 11.30
CA THR A 117 -15.63 -5.81 9.87
C THR A 117 -14.57 -4.72 9.71
N PRO A 118 -13.47 -4.97 8.97
CA PRO A 118 -12.39 -4.01 8.82
C PRO A 118 -12.86 -2.68 8.23
N PRO A 119 -12.36 -1.53 8.75
CA PRO A 119 -12.66 -0.21 8.18
C PRO A 119 -12.09 -0.07 6.77
N ARG A 120 -12.99 -0.02 5.77
CA ARG A 120 -12.69 0.22 4.35
C ARG A 120 -13.98 0.33 3.54
N THR A 121 -13.88 0.51 2.24
CA THR A 121 -15.04 0.44 1.33
C THR A 121 -15.33 -0.98 0.87
N TYR A 122 -16.61 -1.26 0.67
CA TYR A 122 -17.16 -2.52 0.18
C TYR A 122 -18.14 -2.23 -0.95
N VAL A 123 -18.06 -2.96 -2.05
CA VAL A 123 -19.08 -2.93 -3.09
C VAL A 123 -20.20 -3.90 -2.72
N LEU A 124 -21.44 -3.41 -2.68
CA LEU A 124 -22.60 -4.29 -2.56
C LEU A 124 -23.00 -4.78 -3.94
N ARG A 125 -22.41 -5.89 -4.37
CA ARG A 125 -22.72 -6.51 -5.65
C ARG A 125 -24.12 -7.10 -5.62
N LEU A 126 -24.94 -6.76 -6.63
CA LEU A 126 -26.33 -7.19 -6.74
C LEU A 126 -26.51 -8.05 -7.99
N THR A 127 -26.93 -9.30 -7.80
CA THR A 127 -27.28 -10.20 -8.90
C THR A 127 -28.78 -10.43 -8.90
N VAL A 128 -29.46 -10.05 -9.97
CA VAL A 128 -30.90 -10.33 -10.17
C VAL A 128 -31.08 -11.40 -11.23
N ARG A 129 -31.89 -12.43 -10.94
CA ARG A 129 -32.14 -13.57 -11.81
C ARG A 129 -33.63 -13.91 -11.86
N ASP A 130 -34.20 -14.02 -13.03
CA ASP A 130 -35.59 -14.47 -13.21
C ASP A 130 -35.74 -15.99 -13.19
N SER A 131 -36.99 -16.47 -13.27
CA SER A 131 -37.32 -17.91 -13.30
C SER A 131 -36.79 -18.64 -14.55
N ALA A 132 -36.50 -17.91 -15.62
CA ALA A 132 -35.90 -18.47 -16.83
C ALA A 132 -34.36 -18.52 -16.76
N GLY A 133 -33.77 -18.17 -15.63
CA GLY A 133 -32.31 -18.19 -15.41
C GLY A 133 -31.56 -16.98 -15.96
N ARG A 134 -32.24 -16.01 -16.60
CA ARG A 134 -31.60 -14.78 -17.11
C ARG A 134 -31.19 -13.89 -15.98
N ALA A 135 -29.93 -13.45 -15.97
CA ALA A 135 -29.36 -12.70 -14.86
C ALA A 135 -28.70 -11.39 -15.32
N ARG A 136 -28.73 -10.41 -14.43
CA ARG A 136 -27.94 -9.17 -14.51
C ARG A 136 -27.17 -8.97 -13.21
N VAL A 137 -25.92 -8.56 -13.34
CA VAL A 137 -25.02 -8.28 -12.22
C VAL A 137 -24.69 -6.79 -12.22
N TYR A 138 -24.80 -6.16 -11.08
CA TYR A 138 -24.35 -4.81 -10.77
C TYR A 138 -23.21 -4.90 -9.76
N GLY A 139 -22.18 -4.03 -9.84
CA GLY A 139 -21.03 -4.07 -8.94
C GLY A 139 -19.85 -4.91 -9.46
N ASN A 140 -19.81 -5.15 -10.77
CA ASN A 140 -18.68 -5.82 -11.43
C ASN A 140 -17.90 -4.86 -12.34
N TYR A 141 -17.82 -3.59 -11.94
CA TYR A 141 -17.13 -2.53 -12.67
C TYR A 141 -15.66 -2.41 -12.26
N ARG A 142 -14.88 -1.76 -13.14
CA ARG A 142 -13.48 -1.38 -12.92
C ARG A 142 -13.32 0.12 -13.19
N PRO A 143 -13.25 0.99 -12.15
CA PRO A 143 -13.23 2.44 -12.33
C PRO A 143 -12.05 2.92 -13.19
N TRP A 144 -10.89 2.28 -13.06
CA TRP A 144 -9.69 2.60 -13.87
C TRP A 144 -9.80 2.27 -15.36
N ARG A 145 -10.86 1.56 -15.78
CA ARG A 145 -11.24 1.35 -17.18
C ARG A 145 -12.27 2.35 -17.67
N GLY A 146 -12.67 3.30 -16.83
CA GLY A 146 -13.73 4.26 -17.12
C GLY A 146 -15.14 3.68 -16.99
N GLU A 147 -15.28 2.50 -16.38
CA GLU A 147 -16.59 1.89 -16.13
C GLU A 147 -17.29 2.64 -14.99
N PRO A 148 -18.57 3.01 -15.14
CA PRO A 148 -19.29 3.76 -14.13
C PRO A 148 -19.62 2.88 -12.91
N VAL A 149 -19.67 3.49 -11.73
CA VAL A 149 -20.19 2.86 -10.51
C VAL A 149 -21.67 2.59 -10.71
N ASP A 150 -22.05 1.32 -10.78
CA ASP A 150 -23.43 0.85 -11.05
C ASP A 150 -24.07 0.10 -9.87
N ALA A 151 -23.35 -0.03 -8.74
CA ALA A 151 -23.83 -0.67 -7.51
C ALA A 151 -23.56 0.19 -6.27
N PRO A 152 -24.28 -0.05 -5.15
CA PRO A 152 -24.01 0.62 -3.90
C PRO A 152 -22.60 0.31 -3.37
N VAL A 153 -21.95 1.35 -2.85
CA VAL A 153 -20.68 1.28 -2.11
C VAL A 153 -20.95 1.64 -0.66
N VAL A 154 -20.39 0.87 0.26
CA VAL A 154 -20.50 1.14 1.68
C VAL A 154 -19.11 1.32 2.28
N ARG A 155 -18.87 2.47 2.88
CA ARG A 155 -17.68 2.73 3.69
C ARG A 155 -17.94 2.30 5.12
N VAL A 156 -17.28 1.25 5.58
CA VAL A 156 -17.22 0.87 6.99
C VAL A 156 -16.17 1.75 7.66
N GLN A 157 -16.59 2.59 8.59
CA GLN A 157 -15.75 3.58 9.26
C GLN A 157 -15.37 3.12 10.66
N GLY A 158 -14.07 3.23 10.97
CA GLY A 158 -13.52 3.10 12.31
C GLY A 158 -13.23 4.46 12.94
N ILE A 159 -11.98 4.61 13.42
CA ILE A 159 -11.36 5.90 13.71
C ILE A 159 -10.24 6.08 12.69
N GLU A 160 -10.48 6.89 11.68
CA GLU A 160 -9.52 7.17 10.62
C GLU A 160 -8.69 8.40 10.98
N LEU A 161 -7.38 8.25 11.03
CA LEU A 161 -6.43 9.28 11.39
C LEU A 161 -5.42 9.46 10.26
N GLY A 162 -5.11 10.70 9.89
CA GLY A 162 -4.09 10.98 8.90
C GLY A 162 -3.37 12.29 9.21
N PHE A 163 -2.06 12.25 9.40
CA PHE A 163 -1.26 13.47 9.54
C PHE A 163 -1.18 14.22 8.22
N LEU A 164 -1.19 15.56 8.29
CA LEU A 164 -1.06 16.42 7.11
C LEU A 164 0.37 16.41 6.54
N ARG A 165 1.38 16.13 7.37
CA ARG A 165 2.77 15.94 6.95
C ARG A 165 3.27 14.60 7.48
N ARG A 166 4.25 14.01 6.80
CA ARG A 166 4.86 12.71 7.16
C ARG A 166 5.89 12.87 8.28
N SER A 167 6.46 14.08 8.45
CA SER A 167 7.45 14.37 9.49
C SER A 167 7.20 15.71 10.17
N TYR A 168 7.66 15.79 11.42
CA TYR A 168 7.62 16.98 12.27
C TYR A 168 8.93 17.12 13.03
N ALA A 169 9.36 18.35 13.30
CA ALA A 169 10.46 18.60 14.22
C ALA A 169 9.96 18.56 15.68
N PRO A 170 10.85 18.33 16.66
CA PRO A 170 10.52 18.49 18.07
C PRO A 170 9.88 19.86 18.35
N GLY A 171 8.81 19.88 19.13
CA GLY A 171 8.05 21.10 19.47
C GLY A 171 7.04 21.57 18.42
N GLU A 172 7.05 21.06 17.18
CA GLU A 172 6.05 21.42 16.18
C GLU A 172 4.64 20.94 16.54
N LEU A 173 3.62 21.72 16.17
CA LEU A 173 2.23 21.29 16.25
C LEU A 173 1.91 20.42 15.04
N ALA A 174 1.64 19.15 15.29
CA ALA A 174 1.23 18.20 14.29
C ALA A 174 -0.27 18.33 14.03
N ALA A 175 -0.63 18.69 12.79
CA ALA A 175 -2.01 18.73 12.34
C ALA A 175 -2.37 17.39 11.71
N LEU A 176 -3.54 16.85 12.08
CA LEU A 176 -4.09 15.63 11.51
C LEU A 176 -5.56 15.80 11.17
N THR A 177 -6.04 15.01 10.22
CA THR A 177 -7.46 14.83 9.95
C THR A 177 -7.97 13.62 10.71
N ILE A 178 -9.18 13.74 11.24
CA ILE A 178 -9.88 12.67 11.95
C ILE A 178 -11.26 12.50 11.32
N ALA A 179 -11.62 11.26 11.03
CA ALA A 179 -12.97 10.89 10.61
C ALA A 179 -13.45 9.73 11.49
N THR A 180 -14.48 9.97 12.28
CA THR A 180 -15.14 8.97 13.12
C THR A 180 -16.49 9.51 13.59
N ASP A 181 -17.44 8.64 13.88
CA ASP A 181 -18.69 8.98 14.53
C ASP A 181 -18.67 8.80 16.06
N ALA A 182 -17.53 8.43 16.63
CA ALA A 182 -17.37 8.39 18.07
C ALA A 182 -17.64 9.77 18.71
N ARG A 183 -18.33 9.79 19.87
CA ARG A 183 -18.62 11.05 20.61
C ARG A 183 -17.38 11.62 21.29
N ALA A 184 -16.49 10.73 21.70
CA ALA A 184 -15.22 11.05 22.32
C ALA A 184 -14.23 9.92 22.11
N PHE A 185 -12.96 10.24 22.18
CA PHE A 185 -11.87 9.28 22.14
C PHE A 185 -10.67 9.81 22.92
N ARG A 186 -9.77 8.90 23.24
CA ARG A 186 -8.52 9.20 23.95
C ARG A 186 -7.36 9.10 22.96
N LEU A 187 -6.53 10.13 22.90
CA LEU A 187 -5.31 10.19 22.10
C LEU A 187 -4.08 9.89 22.97
N GLN A 188 -3.11 9.17 22.41
CA GLN A 188 -1.82 8.92 23.04
C GLN A 188 -0.75 8.67 21.97
N VAL A 189 0.47 9.18 22.17
CA VAL A 189 1.60 8.98 21.27
C VAL A 189 2.50 7.87 21.79
N PHE A 190 2.99 7.05 20.86
CA PHE A 190 3.88 5.92 21.12
C PHE A 190 5.09 5.99 20.19
N ALA A 191 6.25 5.56 20.68
CA ALA A 191 7.43 5.32 19.85
C ALA A 191 7.41 3.89 19.31
N PHE A 192 7.63 3.71 18.01
CA PHE A 192 7.70 2.37 17.39
C PHE A 192 8.95 1.61 17.85
N GLY A 193 8.85 0.28 17.84
CA GLY A 193 9.97 -0.63 18.10
C GLY A 193 10.41 -0.75 19.54
N ASN A 194 9.74 -0.10 20.48
CA ASN A 194 10.10 -0.09 21.90
C ASN A 194 9.37 -1.16 22.75
N SER A 195 8.60 -2.05 22.14
CA SER A 195 8.00 -3.18 22.87
C SER A 195 8.83 -4.43 22.66
N VAL A 196 8.98 -5.21 23.73
CA VAL A 196 9.70 -6.50 23.74
C VAL A 196 8.77 -7.64 23.32
N ASP A 197 7.46 -7.39 23.21
CA ASP A 197 6.48 -8.42 22.87
C ASP A 197 6.36 -8.57 21.35
N VAL A 198 7.20 -9.44 20.81
CA VAL A 198 7.22 -9.85 19.39
C VAL A 198 6.24 -10.98 19.08
N SER A 199 5.47 -11.45 20.08
CA SER A 199 4.60 -12.63 19.93
C SER A 199 3.25 -12.31 19.31
N ASN A 200 2.86 -11.03 19.22
CA ASN A 200 1.55 -10.62 18.72
C ASN A 200 1.58 -10.34 17.21
N VAL A 201 0.74 -11.04 16.46
CA VAL A 201 0.57 -10.87 14.99
C VAL A 201 0.11 -9.45 14.62
N ASP A 202 -0.45 -8.70 15.57
CA ASP A 202 -0.82 -7.29 15.46
C ASP A 202 0.35 -6.31 15.71
N VAL A 203 1.57 -6.78 15.63
CA VAL A 203 2.84 -6.06 15.84
C VAL A 203 3.04 -4.89 14.88
N LYS A 204 2.11 -4.61 14.00
CA LYS A 204 2.10 -3.40 13.16
C LYS A 204 2.21 -2.09 13.96
N THR A 205 1.84 -2.10 15.24
CA THR A 205 1.85 -0.94 16.14
C THR A 205 2.59 -1.19 17.46
N ASN A 206 3.63 -2.00 17.41
CA ASN A 206 4.52 -2.24 18.55
C ASN A 206 5.19 -0.95 19.02
N GLY A 207 4.97 -0.53 20.25
CA GLY A 207 5.59 0.69 20.76
C GLY A 207 5.33 1.00 22.23
N GLY A 208 6.23 1.82 22.80
CA GLY A 208 6.12 2.38 24.15
C GLY A 208 5.42 3.75 24.14
N ALA A 209 4.55 4.01 25.13
CA ALA A 209 3.89 5.30 25.28
C ALA A 209 4.90 6.40 25.66
N VAL A 210 4.86 7.52 24.94
CA VAL A 210 5.72 8.69 25.19
C VAL A 210 4.95 9.91 25.67
N THR A 211 3.60 9.84 25.70
CA THR A 211 2.75 10.88 26.30
C THR A 211 1.72 10.26 27.24
N PRO A 212 1.20 11.04 28.21
CA PRO A 212 -0.04 10.69 28.87
C PRO A 212 -1.20 10.68 27.85
N PRO A 213 -2.30 9.96 28.13
CA PRO A 213 -3.50 10.01 27.31
C PRO A 213 -4.20 11.38 27.41
N LEU A 214 -4.73 11.86 26.27
CA LEU A 214 -5.50 13.10 26.14
C LEU A 214 -6.94 12.77 25.75
N ASP A 215 -7.90 13.16 26.55
CA ASP A 215 -9.33 13.01 26.25
C ASP A 215 -9.80 14.08 25.26
N VAL A 216 -10.48 13.68 24.21
CA VAL A 216 -10.99 14.54 23.14
C VAL A 216 -12.49 14.35 22.97
N ARG A 217 -13.28 15.42 23.13
CA ARG A 217 -14.70 15.44 22.76
C ARG A 217 -14.84 15.66 21.26
N TRP A 218 -15.71 14.87 20.61
CA TRP A 218 -15.88 14.86 19.16
C TRP A 218 -17.32 14.98 18.67
N ASP A 219 -18.28 15.19 19.57
CA ASP A 219 -19.72 15.22 19.27
C ASP A 219 -20.09 16.09 18.06
N ARG A 220 -19.45 17.24 17.92
CA ARG A 220 -19.71 18.21 16.84
C ARG A 220 -19.24 17.72 15.46
N TYR A 221 -18.37 16.71 15.39
CA TYR A 221 -17.69 16.28 14.17
C TYR A 221 -18.05 14.86 13.74
N ARG A 222 -19.06 14.26 14.38
CA ARG A 222 -19.48 12.86 14.12
C ARG A 222 -19.90 12.58 12.67
N SER A 223 -20.22 13.60 11.89
CA SER A 223 -20.72 13.47 10.52
C SER A 223 -19.78 14.03 9.47
N THR A 224 -18.54 14.38 9.85
CA THR A 224 -17.58 14.98 8.92
C THR A 224 -16.14 14.62 9.30
N ARG A 225 -15.27 14.72 8.31
CA ARG A 225 -13.81 14.69 8.53
C ARG A 225 -13.36 16.07 8.99
N SER A 226 -12.69 16.16 10.12
CA SER A 226 -12.27 17.43 10.71
C SER A 226 -10.80 17.42 11.07
N ARG A 227 -10.23 18.61 11.22
CA ARG A 227 -8.81 18.78 11.60
C ARG A 227 -8.67 19.00 13.09
N LEU A 228 -7.68 18.36 13.66
CA LEU A 228 -7.24 18.55 15.04
C LEU A 228 -5.77 19.00 15.03
N ARG A 229 -5.42 19.98 15.87
CA ARG A 229 -4.07 20.53 16.01
C ARG A 229 -3.62 20.54 17.49
N LEU A 230 -3.96 19.53 18.24
CA LEU A 230 -3.66 19.45 19.67
C LEU A 230 -2.42 18.60 19.99
N VAL A 231 -1.85 17.92 18.99
CA VAL A 231 -0.69 17.07 19.19
C VAL A 231 0.57 17.89 18.93
N ARG A 232 1.32 18.16 19.99
CA ARG A 232 2.66 18.72 19.86
C ARG A 232 3.66 17.57 19.82
N ALA A 233 4.50 17.54 18.79
CA ALA A 233 5.65 16.65 18.77
C ALA A 233 6.56 16.99 19.96
N GLY A 234 6.84 16.02 20.82
CA GLY A 234 7.63 16.25 22.03
C GLY A 234 9.11 16.43 21.73
N GLU A 235 9.88 16.77 22.77
CA GLU A 235 11.35 16.81 22.72
C GLU A 235 11.92 15.39 22.86
N TRP A 236 11.49 14.50 21.96
CA TRP A 236 11.93 13.11 21.92
C TRP A 236 13.07 12.93 20.91
N THR A 237 13.73 11.80 20.97
CA THR A 237 14.75 11.42 19.98
C THR A 237 14.14 11.28 18.60
N SER A 238 14.92 11.57 17.54
CA SER A 238 14.51 11.31 16.17
C SER A 238 14.09 9.84 16.02
N GLY A 239 12.93 9.58 15.36
CA GLY A 239 12.37 8.25 15.33
C GLY A 239 11.02 8.17 14.61
N LEU A 240 10.52 6.97 14.47
CA LEU A 240 9.15 6.74 14.04
C LEU A 240 8.23 6.65 15.25
N TYR A 241 7.13 7.38 15.18
CA TYR A 241 6.09 7.44 16.21
C TYR A 241 4.72 7.18 15.61
N PHE A 242 3.77 6.79 16.44
CA PHE A 242 2.37 6.74 16.04
C PHE A 242 1.45 7.36 17.09
N LEU A 243 0.43 8.03 16.60
CA LEU A 243 -0.70 8.46 17.41
C LEU A 243 -1.73 7.34 17.44
N ARG A 244 -2.20 6.97 18.62
CA ARG A 244 -3.34 6.06 18.82
C ARG A 244 -4.55 6.84 19.33
N ALA A 245 -5.69 6.68 18.66
CA ALA A 245 -6.99 7.11 19.16
C ALA A 245 -7.79 5.89 19.60
N ARG A 246 -8.39 5.92 20.80
CA ARG A 246 -9.23 4.85 21.32
C ARG A 246 -10.56 5.40 21.84
N ALA A 247 -11.68 4.95 21.27
CA ALA A 247 -13.02 5.28 21.71
C ALA A 247 -13.50 4.35 22.83
N ALA A 248 -14.54 4.79 23.56
CA ALA A 248 -15.14 4.00 24.64
C ALA A 248 -15.81 2.70 24.15
N ASP A 249 -16.24 2.65 22.89
CA ASP A 249 -16.81 1.46 22.23
C ASP A 249 -15.76 0.42 21.79
N GLY A 250 -14.48 0.66 22.10
CA GLY A 250 -13.36 -0.23 21.82
C GLY A 250 -12.70 0.00 20.45
N ARG A 251 -13.28 0.80 19.56
CA ARG A 251 -12.63 1.14 18.28
C ARG A 251 -11.30 1.85 18.52
N THR A 252 -10.33 1.52 17.67
CA THR A 252 -8.99 2.09 17.75
C THR A 252 -8.56 2.53 16.36
N GLY A 253 -7.92 3.67 16.27
CA GLY A 253 -7.29 4.18 15.05
C GLY A 253 -5.84 4.56 15.33
N TYR A 254 -5.01 4.51 14.30
CA TYR A 254 -3.58 4.82 14.39
C TYR A 254 -3.16 5.74 13.24
N ALA A 255 -2.15 6.57 13.46
CA ALA A 255 -1.49 7.34 12.42
C ALA A 255 0.02 7.44 12.70
N PRO A 256 0.88 6.96 11.80
CA PRO A 256 2.32 7.08 11.97
C PRO A 256 2.79 8.49 11.58
N PHE A 257 3.87 8.95 12.21
CA PHE A 257 4.63 10.13 11.82
C PHE A 257 6.09 9.99 12.21
N ILE A 258 6.97 10.65 11.47
CA ILE A 258 8.41 10.70 11.74
C ILE A 258 8.69 11.95 12.58
N LEU A 259 9.40 11.78 13.68
CA LEU A 259 10.05 12.88 14.39
C LEU A 259 11.45 13.05 13.80
N ARG A 260 11.60 14.02 12.89
CA ARG A 260 12.89 14.34 12.30
C ARG A 260 13.75 15.16 13.27
N PRO A 261 15.08 15.20 13.09
CA PRO A 261 15.90 16.10 13.88
C PRO A 261 15.55 17.58 13.60
N ARG A 262 15.84 18.48 14.56
CA ARG A 262 15.71 19.93 14.33
C ARG A 262 16.65 20.40 13.22
N THR A 263 17.87 19.88 13.25
CA THR A 263 18.93 20.17 12.27
C THR A 263 19.43 18.84 11.73
N LEU A 264 19.62 18.75 10.42
CA LEU A 264 20.21 17.58 9.78
C LEU A 264 21.62 17.34 10.32
N GLY A 265 21.99 16.07 10.51
CA GLY A 265 23.30 15.70 11.04
C GLY A 265 23.40 15.77 12.56
N THR A 266 22.29 15.74 13.30
CA THR A 266 22.30 15.51 14.74
C THR A 266 22.92 14.16 15.06
N SER A 267 22.59 13.12 14.29
CA SER A 267 23.37 11.90 14.13
C SER A 267 24.11 11.92 12.78
N ARG A 268 25.28 11.27 12.69
CA ARG A 268 26.01 11.15 11.41
C ARG A 268 25.40 10.12 10.45
N ILE A 269 24.31 9.46 10.84
CA ILE A 269 23.61 8.46 10.05
C ILE A 269 22.16 8.86 9.92
N ALA A 270 21.65 8.88 8.67
CA ALA A 270 20.23 9.06 8.37
C ALA A 270 19.58 7.74 7.98
N VAL A 271 18.33 7.54 8.43
CA VAL A 271 17.42 6.48 7.98
C VAL A 271 16.24 7.13 7.29
N VAL A 272 16.06 6.84 6.02
CA VAL A 272 14.97 7.40 5.19
C VAL A 272 13.86 6.37 5.09
N LEU A 273 12.67 6.73 5.54
CA LEU A 273 11.49 5.87 5.42
C LEU A 273 10.71 6.22 4.15
N ALA A 274 10.33 5.21 3.40
CA ALA A 274 9.73 5.26 2.06
C ALA A 274 8.29 5.81 2.06
N THR A 275 8.09 7.03 2.55
CA THR A 275 6.77 7.62 2.80
C THR A 275 5.96 7.88 1.53
N ASN A 276 6.61 8.08 0.38
CA ASN A 276 5.95 8.15 -0.91
C ASN A 276 5.38 6.77 -1.30
N THR A 277 6.16 5.71 -1.16
CA THR A 277 5.74 4.33 -1.45
C THR A 277 4.64 3.90 -0.49
N TRP A 278 4.73 4.26 0.79
CA TRP A 278 3.66 4.01 1.76
C TRP A 278 2.31 4.58 1.29
N GLN A 279 2.30 5.81 0.77
CA GLN A 279 1.08 6.42 0.27
C GLN A 279 0.71 5.92 -1.14
N ALA A 280 1.68 5.60 -1.99
CA ALA A 280 1.41 4.99 -3.30
C ALA A 280 0.68 3.66 -3.18
N TYR A 281 0.98 2.88 -2.15
CA TYR A 281 0.38 1.57 -1.88
C TYR A 281 -0.78 1.61 -0.87
N ASN A 282 -1.17 2.78 -0.40
CA ASN A 282 -2.28 2.95 0.52
C ASN A 282 -3.63 2.65 -0.18
N PHE A 283 -4.43 1.78 0.44
CA PHE A 283 -5.73 1.32 -0.09
C PHE A 283 -6.91 2.20 0.30
N ASP A 284 -6.69 3.39 0.86
CA ASP A 284 -7.77 4.33 1.12
C ASP A 284 -8.50 4.69 -0.18
N ASP A 285 -9.81 4.50 -0.18
CA ASP A 285 -10.71 4.85 -1.28
C ASP A 285 -11.25 6.26 -1.02
N ALA A 286 -10.45 7.27 -1.36
CA ALA A 286 -10.79 8.66 -1.10
C ALA A 286 -11.95 9.15 -1.97
N ASN A 287 -12.10 8.60 -3.19
CA ASN A 287 -13.15 8.97 -4.12
C ASN A 287 -14.48 8.22 -3.87
N GLY A 288 -14.47 7.15 -3.06
CA GLY A 288 -15.65 6.38 -2.68
C GLY A 288 -16.27 5.58 -3.82
N ASP A 289 -15.46 5.09 -4.74
CA ASP A 289 -15.93 4.27 -5.85
C ASP A 289 -15.94 2.75 -5.54
N GLY A 290 -15.51 2.36 -4.35
CA GLY A 290 -15.46 0.98 -3.88
C GLY A 290 -14.13 0.28 -4.15
N TRP A 291 -13.14 0.98 -4.72
CA TRP A 291 -11.82 0.46 -5.00
C TRP A 291 -10.74 1.38 -4.40
N GLY A 292 -9.73 0.80 -3.79
CA GLY A 292 -8.65 1.59 -3.19
C GLY A 292 -7.87 2.41 -4.22
N ASP A 293 -7.55 3.66 -3.88
CA ASP A 293 -6.72 4.57 -4.69
C ASP A 293 -5.24 4.20 -4.58
N SER A 294 -4.88 2.97 -4.92
CA SER A 294 -3.53 2.43 -4.76
C SER A 294 -2.89 2.07 -6.10
N TRP A 295 -1.58 2.37 -6.24
CA TRP A 295 -0.82 1.93 -7.41
C TRP A 295 -0.58 0.42 -7.40
N TYR A 296 -0.72 -0.21 -6.25
CA TYR A 296 -0.71 -1.66 -6.12
C TYR A 296 -1.97 -2.31 -6.72
N VAL A 297 -3.12 -1.66 -6.59
CA VAL A 297 -4.41 -2.10 -7.16
C VAL A 297 -4.42 -1.94 -8.67
N SER A 298 -3.98 -0.79 -9.17
CA SER A 298 -4.04 -0.50 -10.60
C SER A 298 -2.90 0.39 -11.07
N GLY A 299 -2.17 -0.11 -12.07
CA GLY A 299 -1.20 0.69 -12.81
C GLY A 299 -1.80 1.86 -13.59
N ALA A 300 -3.13 1.91 -13.78
CA ALA A 300 -3.82 3.03 -14.43
C ALA A 300 -4.04 4.22 -13.50
N GLN A 301 -3.98 4.04 -12.18
CA GLN A 301 -4.05 5.14 -11.21
C GLN A 301 -2.84 6.07 -11.39
N ARG A 302 -3.07 7.29 -11.89
CA ARG A 302 -1.98 8.22 -12.23
C ARG A 302 -1.44 9.01 -11.05
N SER A 303 -2.26 9.30 -10.04
CA SER A 303 -1.84 10.09 -8.90
C SER A 303 -2.51 9.67 -7.61
N VAL A 304 -1.79 9.78 -6.50
CA VAL A 304 -2.28 9.49 -5.15
C VAL A 304 -2.05 10.66 -4.21
N GLY A 305 -2.92 10.80 -3.21
CA GLY A 305 -2.77 11.79 -2.14
C GLY A 305 -1.76 11.33 -1.10
N LEU A 306 -1.06 12.27 -0.48
CA LEU A 306 -0.04 12.02 0.55
C LEU A 306 -0.57 12.17 1.99
N GLN A 307 -1.82 12.64 2.17
CA GLN A 307 -2.43 12.90 3.48
C GLN A 307 -3.54 11.89 3.84
N ARG A 308 -3.58 10.75 3.16
CA ARG A 308 -4.61 9.74 3.37
C ARG A 308 -4.37 8.94 4.66
N PRO A 309 -5.41 8.60 5.41
CA PRO A 309 -5.28 7.67 6.53
C PRO A 309 -4.84 6.30 6.01
N PHE A 310 -4.03 5.59 6.79
CA PHE A 310 -3.76 4.18 6.49
C PHE A 310 -4.91 3.32 7.02
N LEU A 311 -5.43 2.46 6.17
CA LEU A 311 -6.40 1.44 6.56
C LEU A 311 -5.65 0.26 7.21
N ASP A 312 -6.38 -0.69 7.79
CA ASP A 312 -5.82 -1.88 8.43
C ASP A 312 -4.76 -1.54 9.52
N PHE A 313 -5.24 -1.06 10.67
CA PHE A 313 -4.46 -0.67 11.85
C PHE A 313 -3.69 0.65 11.74
N GLY A 314 -3.90 1.45 10.70
CA GLY A 314 -3.32 2.77 10.56
C GLY A 314 -1.81 2.76 10.31
N VAL A 315 -1.29 1.71 9.71
CA VAL A 315 0.11 1.58 9.29
C VAL A 315 0.20 1.32 7.79
N PRO A 316 1.35 1.62 7.16
CA PRO A 316 1.56 1.37 5.75
C PRO A 316 1.40 -0.11 5.36
N PHE A 317 1.08 -0.35 4.10
CA PHE A 317 1.07 -1.69 3.52
C PHE A 317 2.40 -2.41 3.74
N ARG A 318 2.35 -3.64 4.24
CA ARG A 318 3.54 -4.46 4.52
C ARG A 318 4.57 -3.82 5.47
N PHE A 319 4.16 -2.86 6.29
CA PHE A 319 5.05 -2.17 7.23
C PHE A 319 5.81 -3.14 8.14
N HIS A 320 5.17 -4.20 8.62
CA HIS A 320 5.82 -5.25 9.40
C HIS A 320 6.99 -5.90 8.65
N ASP A 321 6.79 -6.19 7.36
CA ASP A 321 7.74 -6.95 6.54
C ASP A 321 8.89 -6.07 6.01
N TRP A 322 8.70 -4.75 5.89
CA TRP A 322 9.66 -3.89 5.19
C TRP A 322 10.35 -2.86 6.09
N ASP A 323 9.70 -2.41 7.16
CA ASP A 323 10.20 -1.29 7.96
C ASP A 323 10.38 -1.64 9.45
N LEU A 324 9.40 -2.35 10.07
CA LEU A 324 9.31 -2.50 11.51
C LEU A 324 10.50 -3.28 12.11
N GLU A 325 10.94 -4.36 11.47
CA GLU A 325 12.04 -5.19 12.00
C GLU A 325 13.37 -4.43 12.00
N PHE A 326 13.60 -3.59 10.98
CA PHE A 326 14.78 -2.73 10.95
C PHE A 326 14.73 -1.67 12.07
N ILE A 327 13.58 -1.02 12.29
CA ILE A 327 13.40 -0.06 13.38
C ILE A 327 13.61 -0.75 14.74
N SER A 328 13.06 -1.94 14.90
CA SER A 328 13.23 -2.74 16.11
C SER A 328 14.68 -3.16 16.33
N TRP A 329 15.41 -3.49 15.26
CA TRP A 329 16.84 -3.80 15.31
C TRP A 329 17.67 -2.58 15.74
N LEU A 330 17.41 -1.38 15.20
CA LEU A 330 18.07 -0.15 15.63
C LEU A 330 17.89 0.09 17.13
N ASN A 331 16.65 -0.08 17.61
CA ASN A 331 16.33 0.11 19.03
C ASN A 331 17.03 -0.94 19.92
N ARG A 332 17.00 -2.22 19.54
CA ARG A 332 17.67 -3.31 20.29
C ARG A 332 19.19 -3.12 20.37
N THR A 333 19.77 -2.57 19.31
CA THR A 333 21.23 -2.36 19.22
C THR A 333 21.69 -0.97 19.69
N GLY A 334 20.76 -0.13 20.14
CA GLY A 334 21.05 1.20 20.68
C GLY A 334 21.63 2.19 19.67
N LYS A 335 21.40 1.97 18.37
CA LYS A 335 21.93 2.83 17.31
C LYS A 335 21.20 4.17 17.28
N GLN A 336 21.98 5.26 17.35
CA GLN A 336 21.46 6.62 17.24
C GLN A 336 21.48 7.06 15.77
N VAL A 337 20.32 7.43 15.24
CA VAL A 337 20.14 7.84 13.85
C VAL A 337 19.16 9.01 13.73
N ASP A 338 19.28 9.77 12.67
CA ASP A 338 18.29 10.75 12.25
C ASP A 338 17.27 10.07 11.34
N TYR A 339 15.99 10.03 11.71
CA TYR A 339 14.92 9.54 10.84
C TYR A 339 14.43 10.65 9.93
N LEU A 340 14.32 10.37 8.65
CA LEU A 340 13.85 11.27 7.61
C LEU A 340 12.71 10.64 6.82
N SER A 341 11.85 11.46 6.25
CA SER A 341 10.87 11.11 5.23
C SER A 341 11.35 11.53 3.85
N ASP A 342 10.68 11.07 2.79
CA ASP A 342 10.84 11.63 1.44
C ASP A 342 10.66 13.14 1.42
N ASP A 343 9.71 13.68 2.21
CA ASP A 343 9.51 15.13 2.32
C ASP A 343 10.73 15.87 2.88
N ASP A 344 11.47 15.22 3.75
CA ASP A 344 12.67 15.83 4.34
C ASP A 344 13.80 15.83 3.31
N LEU A 345 13.99 14.74 2.56
CA LEU A 345 14.92 14.72 1.43
C LEU A 345 14.55 15.73 0.34
N GLU A 346 13.26 15.91 0.06
CA GLU A 346 12.77 16.92 -0.90
C GLU A 346 13.12 18.35 -0.48
N ARG A 347 13.31 18.60 0.83
CA ARG A 347 13.70 19.90 1.36
C ARG A 347 15.22 20.09 1.46
N VAL A 348 16.01 19.02 1.31
CA VAL A 348 17.48 19.14 1.29
C VAL A 348 17.89 19.90 0.03
N GLY A 349 18.54 21.02 0.18
CA GLY A 349 18.85 21.92 -0.93
C GLY A 349 19.81 21.32 -1.98
N SER A 350 20.69 20.40 -1.58
CA SER A 350 21.64 19.73 -2.49
C SER A 350 22.26 18.49 -1.86
N GLY A 351 22.89 17.63 -2.69
CA GLY A 351 23.69 16.51 -2.21
C GLY A 351 24.89 16.92 -1.37
N ASP A 352 25.44 18.11 -1.61
CA ASP A 352 26.53 18.71 -0.80
C ASP A 352 26.05 19.00 0.63
N ALA A 353 24.79 19.48 0.78
CA ALA A 353 24.20 19.68 2.11
C ALA A 353 23.97 18.34 2.84
N LEU A 354 23.56 17.31 2.10
CA LEU A 354 23.38 15.97 2.66
C LEU A 354 24.73 15.37 3.08
N ALA A 355 25.80 15.54 2.29
CA ALA A 355 27.14 15.03 2.57
C ALA A 355 27.80 15.73 3.79
N ARG A 356 27.50 17.00 4.03
CA ARG A 356 27.93 17.67 5.27
C ARG A 356 27.23 17.13 6.51
N ALA A 357 25.98 16.67 6.36
CA ALA A 357 25.16 16.20 7.47
C ALA A 357 25.45 14.74 7.83
N TYR A 358 25.63 13.87 6.84
CA TYR A 358 25.64 12.42 7.08
C TYR A 358 26.82 11.73 6.42
N ASP A 359 27.35 10.71 7.09
CA ASP A 359 28.36 9.78 6.58
C ASP A 359 27.69 8.57 5.92
N LEU A 360 26.50 8.19 6.38
CA LEU A 360 25.70 7.08 5.87
C LEU A 360 24.23 7.49 5.75
N VAL A 361 23.62 7.16 4.62
CA VAL A 361 22.17 7.21 4.41
C VAL A 361 21.65 5.80 4.13
N VAL A 362 20.67 5.35 4.94
CA VAL A 362 20.08 4.01 4.87
C VAL A 362 18.64 4.10 4.36
N PHE A 363 18.31 3.31 3.36
CA PHE A 363 16.97 3.05 2.84
C PHE A 363 16.56 1.63 3.24
N PRO A 364 15.90 1.45 4.40
CA PRO A 364 15.61 0.10 4.92
C PRO A 364 14.47 -0.59 4.20
N GLY A 365 13.48 0.17 3.75
CA GLY A 365 12.23 -0.29 3.16
C GLY A 365 12.19 -0.18 1.64
N HIS A 366 11.00 -0.28 1.10
CA HIS A 366 10.73 -0.28 -0.34
C HIS A 366 10.71 1.15 -0.91
N GLU A 367 11.87 1.75 -1.18
CA GLU A 367 12.03 3.12 -1.70
C GLU A 367 11.82 3.18 -3.22
N GLU A 368 10.60 2.85 -3.69
CA GLU A 368 10.29 2.68 -5.11
C GLU A 368 10.08 4.02 -5.85
N TYR A 369 9.44 5.00 -5.19
CA TYR A 369 8.92 6.22 -5.82
C TYR A 369 9.64 7.46 -5.32
N VAL A 370 10.60 7.95 -6.09
CA VAL A 370 11.40 9.13 -5.73
C VAL A 370 11.23 10.25 -6.76
N THR A 371 11.32 11.51 -6.31
CA THR A 371 11.31 12.66 -7.20
C THR A 371 12.67 12.82 -7.90
N ARG A 372 12.69 13.62 -8.97
CA ARG A 372 13.94 13.96 -9.63
C ARG A 372 14.91 14.66 -8.70
N HIS A 373 14.39 15.55 -7.86
CA HIS A 373 15.22 16.26 -6.87
C HIS A 373 15.88 15.29 -5.90
N VAL A 374 15.11 14.39 -5.28
CA VAL A 374 15.64 13.38 -4.35
C VAL A 374 16.67 12.47 -5.01
N TYR A 375 16.39 11.99 -6.25
CA TYR A 375 17.36 11.21 -7.02
C TYR A 375 18.67 11.97 -7.21
N ASP A 376 18.63 13.24 -7.63
CA ASP A 376 19.81 14.06 -7.88
C ASP A 376 20.57 14.38 -6.58
N VAL A 377 19.87 14.64 -5.48
CA VAL A 377 20.46 14.85 -4.15
C VAL A 377 21.21 13.61 -3.68
N VAL A 378 20.60 12.43 -3.74
CA VAL A 378 21.22 11.17 -3.29
C VAL A 378 22.37 10.76 -4.20
N ARG A 379 22.25 10.94 -5.51
CA ARG A 379 23.33 10.69 -6.45
C ARG A 379 24.52 11.60 -6.16
N ARG A 380 24.30 12.91 -6.02
CA ARG A 380 25.36 13.87 -5.71
C ARG A 380 26.02 13.59 -4.37
N TYR A 381 25.23 13.20 -3.36
CA TYR A 381 25.73 12.77 -2.04
C TYR A 381 26.73 11.60 -2.18
N ARG A 382 26.35 10.53 -2.94
CA ARG A 382 27.22 9.40 -3.23
C ARG A 382 28.48 9.86 -3.99
N ASP A 383 28.32 10.73 -5.00
CA ASP A 383 29.43 11.20 -5.84
C ASP A 383 30.43 12.08 -5.05
N LEU A 384 30.07 12.56 -3.87
CA LEU A 384 30.92 13.26 -2.91
C LEU A 384 31.54 12.36 -1.85
N GLY A 385 31.38 11.04 -1.93
CA GLY A 385 31.92 10.08 -0.94
C GLY A 385 30.93 9.64 0.13
N GLY A 386 29.68 10.10 0.09
CA GLY A 386 28.63 9.67 1.04
C GLY A 386 28.21 8.21 0.85
N ASN A 387 28.10 7.46 1.93
CA ASN A 387 27.80 6.03 1.92
C ASN A 387 26.29 5.75 1.86
N LEU A 388 25.89 4.69 1.15
CA LEU A 388 24.49 4.29 0.97
C LEU A 388 24.28 2.83 1.34
N ALA A 389 23.16 2.52 2.01
CA ALA A 389 22.70 1.16 2.23
C ALA A 389 21.24 1.01 1.81
N PHE A 390 20.97 0.10 0.88
CA PHE A 390 19.64 -0.27 0.42
C PHE A 390 19.31 -1.69 0.92
N LEU A 391 18.38 -1.80 1.87
CA LEU A 391 18.07 -3.08 2.54
C LEU A 391 16.81 -3.77 1.97
N ALA A 392 16.37 -3.35 0.78
CA ALA A 392 15.26 -3.93 0.05
C ALA A 392 15.62 -4.09 -1.43
N ALA A 393 14.67 -4.56 -2.25
CA ALA A 393 14.76 -4.51 -3.70
C ALA A 393 13.85 -3.41 -4.26
N ASN A 394 13.98 -3.18 -5.58
CA ASN A 394 13.17 -2.23 -6.35
C ASN A 394 13.26 -0.79 -5.84
N ASN A 395 14.44 -0.43 -5.34
CA ASN A 395 14.70 0.93 -4.89
C ASN A 395 14.94 1.87 -6.07
N PHE A 396 14.44 3.10 -5.97
CA PHE A 396 14.61 4.14 -6.99
C PHE A 396 14.11 3.70 -8.37
N PHE A 397 13.01 2.94 -8.40
CA PHE A 397 12.50 2.34 -9.64
C PHE A 397 11.81 3.35 -10.56
N ARG A 398 11.02 4.26 -9.99
CA ARG A 398 10.17 5.16 -10.77
C ARG A 398 10.24 6.60 -10.31
N GLU A 399 10.37 7.50 -11.28
CA GLU A 399 10.18 8.94 -11.04
C GLU A 399 8.75 9.23 -10.64
N VAL A 400 8.58 10.12 -9.67
CA VAL A 400 7.31 10.77 -9.37
C VAL A 400 7.47 12.28 -9.41
N THR A 401 6.40 12.98 -9.80
CA THR A 401 6.34 14.43 -9.74
C THR A 401 5.42 14.84 -8.60
N ARG A 402 5.90 15.72 -7.74
CA ARG A 402 5.09 16.28 -6.67
C ARG A 402 4.21 17.42 -7.19
N ARG A 403 2.91 17.38 -6.86
CA ARG A 403 1.93 18.43 -7.16
C ARG A 403 1.11 18.71 -5.91
N GLY A 404 1.55 19.69 -5.10
CA GLY A 404 1.00 19.94 -3.77
C GLY A 404 1.09 18.70 -2.89
N GLU A 405 -0.03 18.27 -2.33
CA GLU A 405 -0.13 17.08 -1.47
C GLU A 405 -0.46 15.80 -2.26
N ARG A 406 -0.04 15.72 -3.50
CA ARG A 406 -0.16 14.53 -4.35
C ARG A 406 1.16 14.21 -5.02
N ILE A 407 1.39 12.93 -5.26
CA ILE A 407 2.42 12.45 -6.19
C ILE A 407 1.76 11.92 -7.46
N VAL A 408 2.40 12.23 -8.58
CA VAL A 408 1.97 11.82 -9.93
C VAL A 408 3.01 10.86 -10.49
N ARG A 409 2.55 9.73 -10.99
CA ARG A 409 3.38 8.63 -11.53
C ARG A 409 4.08 9.07 -12.81
N GLY A 410 5.40 9.01 -12.82
CA GLY A 410 6.28 9.31 -13.95
C GLY A 410 6.76 8.04 -14.68
N ARG A 411 7.90 8.16 -15.34
CA ARG A 411 8.58 7.09 -16.09
C ARG A 411 9.51 6.29 -15.18
N LEU A 412 9.97 5.14 -15.63
CA LEU A 412 11.06 4.43 -14.97
C LEU A 412 12.35 5.23 -15.09
N TRP A 413 13.20 5.21 -14.08
CA TRP A 413 14.48 5.94 -14.13
C TRP A 413 15.38 5.45 -15.27
N ARG A 414 15.36 4.14 -15.55
CA ARG A 414 16.09 3.54 -16.69
C ARG A 414 15.65 4.09 -18.05
N ASP A 415 14.36 4.37 -18.21
CA ASP A 415 13.80 4.95 -19.44
C ASP A 415 14.13 6.46 -19.60
N LEU A 416 14.63 7.08 -18.53
CA LEU A 416 15.11 8.46 -18.50
C LEU A 416 16.64 8.55 -18.67
N GLY A 417 17.31 7.44 -19.01
CA GLY A 417 18.78 7.37 -19.12
C GLY A 417 19.50 7.40 -17.76
N ARG A 418 18.77 7.06 -16.68
CA ARG A 418 19.29 7.05 -15.30
C ARG A 418 18.99 5.70 -14.65
N PRO A 419 19.57 4.59 -15.14
CA PRO A 419 19.29 3.26 -14.61
C PRO A 419 19.66 3.19 -13.13
N GLU A 420 18.78 2.56 -12.36
CA GLU A 420 18.90 2.41 -10.90
C GLU A 420 20.23 1.77 -10.51
N ALA A 421 20.68 0.78 -11.31
CA ALA A 421 21.95 0.08 -11.10
C ALA A 421 23.16 1.01 -11.04
N GLY A 422 23.13 2.13 -11.77
CA GLY A 422 24.20 3.14 -11.75
C GLY A 422 24.35 3.86 -10.41
N LEU A 423 23.32 3.82 -9.56
CA LEU A 423 23.32 4.42 -8.22
C LEU A 423 23.30 3.34 -7.12
N VAL A 424 22.38 2.39 -7.22
CA VAL A 424 22.12 1.36 -6.21
C VAL A 424 23.12 0.19 -6.30
N GLY A 425 23.67 -0.07 -7.49
CA GLY A 425 24.52 -1.23 -7.80
C GLY A 425 23.76 -2.39 -8.42
N VAL A 426 22.45 -2.43 -8.24
CA VAL A 426 21.53 -3.42 -8.80
C VAL A 426 20.27 -2.74 -9.33
N GLN A 427 19.47 -3.44 -10.10
CA GLN A 427 18.26 -2.96 -10.73
C GLN A 427 17.16 -4.01 -10.71
N TYR A 428 15.91 -3.57 -10.57
CA TYR A 428 14.74 -4.43 -10.54
C TYR A 428 14.63 -5.37 -11.76
N VAL A 429 14.53 -6.66 -11.47
CA VAL A 429 14.36 -7.75 -12.44
C VAL A 429 12.90 -8.17 -12.57
N GLY A 430 12.18 -8.21 -11.44
CA GLY A 430 10.79 -8.62 -11.43
C GLY A 430 10.26 -9.07 -10.07
N SER A 431 8.98 -9.46 -10.05
CA SER A 431 8.26 -9.97 -8.89
C SER A 431 7.62 -11.32 -9.20
N ASN A 432 7.45 -12.15 -8.15
CA ASN A 432 6.61 -13.35 -8.18
C ASN A 432 5.53 -13.31 -7.10
N HIS A 433 5.27 -12.14 -6.52
CA HIS A 433 4.27 -11.96 -5.47
C HIS A 433 4.44 -12.85 -4.23
N GLY A 434 5.65 -13.36 -3.99
CA GLY A 434 5.96 -14.26 -2.87
C GLY A 434 5.69 -15.75 -3.13
N GLU A 435 5.37 -16.15 -4.36
CA GLU A 435 5.11 -17.56 -4.71
C GLU A 435 6.33 -18.47 -4.52
N ARG A 436 7.51 -17.92 -4.80
CA ARG A 436 8.78 -18.60 -4.60
C ARG A 436 9.70 -17.74 -3.78
N GLN A 437 10.29 -18.34 -2.76
CA GLN A 437 11.32 -17.73 -1.95
C GLN A 437 12.40 -18.78 -1.69
N ALA A 438 13.66 -18.36 -1.76
CA ALA A 438 14.81 -19.23 -1.54
C ALA A 438 15.89 -18.50 -0.72
N PRO A 439 16.83 -19.20 -0.11
CA PRO A 439 17.95 -18.59 0.61
C PRO A 439 18.89 -17.87 -0.35
N PHE A 440 19.50 -16.77 0.11
CA PHE A 440 20.74 -16.30 -0.52
C PHE A 440 21.84 -17.34 -0.35
N VAL A 441 22.57 -17.59 -1.41
CA VAL A 441 23.79 -18.40 -1.42
C VAL A 441 24.98 -17.46 -1.46
N VAL A 442 25.84 -17.53 -0.46
CA VAL A 442 27.06 -16.72 -0.33
C VAL A 442 28.06 -17.06 -1.44
N THR A 443 28.69 -16.05 -2.02
CA THR A 443 29.68 -16.17 -3.10
C THR A 443 30.85 -15.21 -2.96
N GLY A 444 30.83 -14.30 -2.00
CA GLY A 444 31.72 -13.14 -1.92
C GLY A 444 32.67 -13.10 -0.72
N THR A 445 32.89 -14.23 -0.02
CA THR A 445 33.71 -14.21 1.21
C THR A 445 35.17 -13.82 0.96
N ALA A 446 35.76 -14.23 -0.16
CA ALA A 446 37.14 -13.87 -0.52
C ALA A 446 37.26 -12.37 -0.89
N SER A 447 36.24 -11.81 -1.59
CA SER A 447 36.26 -10.41 -2.06
C SER A 447 35.82 -9.42 -0.98
N ALA A 448 35.01 -9.85 -0.02
CA ALA A 448 34.48 -9.01 1.07
C ALA A 448 34.43 -9.78 2.40
N PRO A 449 35.58 -10.24 2.94
CA PRO A 449 35.62 -11.02 4.17
C PRO A 449 35.04 -10.27 5.38
N TRP A 450 35.11 -8.93 5.35
CA TRP A 450 34.52 -8.07 6.37
C TRP A 450 33.00 -8.25 6.50
N ALA A 451 32.29 -8.54 5.40
CA ALA A 451 30.83 -8.65 5.40
C ALA A 451 30.38 -9.91 6.16
N PHE A 452 31.13 -10.99 6.07
CA PHE A 452 30.77 -12.30 6.61
C PHE A 452 31.48 -12.65 7.95
N GLY A 453 32.31 -11.75 8.47
CA GLY A 453 33.02 -11.94 9.74
C GLY A 453 32.05 -12.18 10.90
N GLY A 454 32.17 -13.32 11.60
CA GLY A 454 31.34 -13.69 12.75
C GLY A 454 29.90 -14.10 12.42
N THR A 455 29.52 -14.25 11.14
CA THR A 455 28.20 -14.75 10.73
C THR A 455 28.10 -16.29 10.74
N GLY A 456 29.24 -17.00 10.68
CA GLY A 456 29.29 -18.44 10.43
C GLY A 456 28.99 -18.84 8.97
N LEU A 457 28.88 -17.86 8.06
CA LEU A 457 28.60 -18.08 6.64
C LEU A 457 29.90 -18.14 5.82
N ALA A 458 30.00 -19.13 4.91
CA ALA A 458 31.08 -19.31 3.96
C ALA A 458 30.49 -19.38 2.54
N ASP A 459 31.33 -19.32 1.50
CA ASP A 459 30.89 -19.51 0.12
C ASP A 459 30.13 -20.83 -0.03
N GLY A 460 28.96 -20.78 -0.67
CA GLY A 460 28.04 -21.91 -0.75
C GLY A 460 27.01 -21.98 0.41
N SER A 461 27.22 -21.31 1.52
CA SER A 461 26.24 -21.28 2.62
C SER A 461 24.95 -20.57 2.18
N GLY A 462 23.79 -21.13 2.55
CA GLY A 462 22.48 -20.52 2.38
C GLY A 462 22.01 -19.78 3.64
N PHE A 463 21.37 -18.60 3.51
CA PHE A 463 20.77 -17.88 4.62
C PHE A 463 19.49 -17.15 4.24
N GLY A 464 18.58 -16.99 5.21
CA GLY A 464 17.30 -16.32 5.04
C GLY A 464 16.39 -17.01 4.03
N ARG A 465 15.29 -16.31 3.64
CA ARG A 465 14.35 -16.77 2.61
C ARG A 465 13.69 -15.59 1.92
N TYR A 466 14.05 -15.33 0.67
CA TYR A 466 13.70 -14.11 -0.05
C TYR A 466 13.24 -14.41 -1.48
N GLY A 467 12.64 -13.41 -2.18
CA GLY A 467 12.28 -13.55 -3.59
C GLY A 467 10.96 -12.95 -4.01
N ILE A 468 10.32 -12.09 -3.20
CA ILE A 468 9.05 -11.40 -3.58
C ILE A 468 9.29 -10.49 -4.77
N GLU A 469 10.22 -9.56 -4.63
CA GLU A 469 10.82 -8.73 -5.67
C GLU A 469 12.32 -8.85 -5.57
N ILE A 470 12.99 -8.82 -6.72
CA ILE A 470 14.43 -9.02 -6.78
C ILE A 470 15.11 -8.03 -7.71
N ASP A 471 16.35 -7.72 -7.37
CA ASP A 471 17.27 -6.92 -8.17
C ASP A 471 18.48 -7.72 -8.59
N ALA A 472 19.10 -7.33 -9.71
CA ALA A 472 20.37 -7.89 -10.18
C ALA A 472 21.23 -6.81 -10.85
N ARG A 473 22.51 -7.10 -11.04
CA ARG A 473 23.43 -6.26 -11.79
C ARG A 473 23.04 -6.18 -13.26
N THR A 474 23.38 -5.06 -13.89
CA THR A 474 23.16 -4.79 -15.31
C THR A 474 24.43 -4.18 -15.91
N PRO A 475 24.50 -3.93 -17.22
CA PRO A 475 25.61 -3.18 -17.80
C PRO A 475 25.83 -1.78 -17.23
N ALA A 476 24.82 -1.21 -16.55
CA ALA A 476 24.92 0.11 -15.88
C ALA A 476 25.46 0.02 -14.44
N THR A 477 25.64 -1.18 -13.90
CA THR A 477 26.24 -1.39 -12.58
C THR A 477 27.68 -0.86 -12.54
N PRO A 478 28.09 -0.11 -11.51
CA PRO A 478 29.45 0.41 -11.41
C PRO A 478 30.52 -0.67 -11.54
N PRO A 479 31.61 -0.42 -12.29
CA PRO A 479 32.74 -1.35 -12.37
C PRO A 479 33.29 -1.69 -10.97
N GLY A 480 33.77 -2.93 -10.80
CA GLY A 480 34.29 -3.39 -9.50
C GLY A 480 33.23 -3.76 -8.46
N THR A 481 31.94 -3.74 -8.83
CA THR A 481 30.86 -4.20 -7.93
C THR A 481 31.05 -5.66 -7.56
N ILE A 482 31.17 -5.93 -6.24
CA ILE A 482 31.35 -7.25 -5.66
C ILE A 482 29.96 -7.90 -5.51
N LEU A 483 29.83 -9.15 -5.98
CA LEU A 483 28.69 -10.01 -5.68
C LEU A 483 28.93 -10.70 -4.33
N LEU A 484 28.14 -10.35 -3.32
CA LEU A 484 28.23 -10.91 -1.97
C LEU A 484 27.48 -12.24 -1.84
N ALA A 485 26.26 -12.28 -2.35
CA ALA A 485 25.40 -13.46 -2.34
C ALA A 485 24.38 -13.39 -3.48
N ARG A 486 23.80 -14.53 -3.86
CA ARG A 486 22.77 -14.59 -4.90
C ARG A 486 21.68 -15.60 -4.57
N ILE A 487 20.48 -15.40 -5.14
CA ILE A 487 19.41 -16.41 -5.15
C ILE A 487 19.23 -16.84 -6.60
N PRO A 488 19.81 -17.99 -7.00
CA PRO A 488 19.74 -18.43 -8.39
C PRO A 488 18.28 -18.68 -8.82
N ASP A 489 17.92 -18.22 -10.01
CA ASP A 489 16.71 -18.57 -10.74
C ASP A 489 15.38 -18.48 -9.94
N VAL A 490 15.33 -17.65 -8.91
CA VAL A 490 14.15 -17.55 -8.00
C VAL A 490 12.88 -17.09 -8.71
N LEU A 491 13.01 -16.33 -9.80
CA LEU A 491 11.91 -15.97 -10.69
C LEU A 491 11.91 -16.73 -12.02
N GLY A 492 12.62 -17.86 -12.10
CA GLY A 492 12.80 -18.70 -13.29
C GLY A 492 14.20 -18.54 -13.90
N PRO A 493 14.55 -19.35 -14.91
CA PRO A 493 15.89 -19.41 -15.48
C PRO A 493 16.48 -18.05 -15.82
N GLY A 494 17.70 -17.76 -15.37
CA GLY A 494 18.42 -16.50 -15.60
C GLY A 494 17.91 -15.30 -14.76
N ARG A 495 16.87 -15.46 -13.96
CA ARG A 495 16.31 -14.38 -13.13
C ARG A 495 16.73 -14.58 -11.67
N THR A 496 17.95 -14.14 -11.40
CA THR A 496 18.66 -14.30 -10.12
C THR A 496 18.59 -12.99 -9.32
N ALA A 497 18.38 -13.10 -8.00
CA ALA A 497 18.58 -11.98 -7.08
C ALA A 497 20.05 -11.84 -6.73
N GLU A 498 20.57 -10.62 -6.61
CA GLU A 498 21.97 -10.37 -6.31
C GLU A 498 22.13 -9.36 -5.17
N MET A 499 22.85 -9.74 -4.12
CA MET A 499 23.31 -8.86 -3.05
C MET A 499 24.68 -8.32 -3.42
N THR A 500 24.87 -7.00 -3.39
CA THR A 500 26.08 -6.38 -3.93
C THR A 500 26.68 -5.33 -3.01
N TYR A 501 27.96 -5.06 -3.25
CA TYR A 501 28.71 -3.98 -2.64
C TYR A 501 29.66 -3.36 -3.67
N TYR A 502 29.75 -2.05 -3.69
CA TYR A 502 30.78 -1.36 -4.48
C TYR A 502 31.33 -0.13 -3.77
N GLU A 503 32.51 0.30 -4.20
CA GLU A 503 33.12 1.57 -3.83
C GLU A 503 33.36 2.39 -5.10
N ASN A 504 33.07 3.70 -5.06
CA ASN A 504 33.35 4.58 -6.19
C ASN A 504 34.71 5.31 -6.01
N ALA A 505 35.13 6.04 -7.03
CA ALA A 505 36.39 6.79 -6.99
C ALA A 505 36.44 7.89 -5.92
N ALA A 506 35.30 8.37 -5.43
CA ALA A 506 35.22 9.34 -4.34
C ALA A 506 35.23 8.69 -2.95
N GLY A 507 35.36 7.36 -2.86
CA GLY A 507 35.37 6.60 -1.61
C GLY A 507 33.98 6.24 -1.07
N ALA A 508 32.90 6.62 -1.75
CA ALA A 508 31.55 6.19 -1.34
C ALA A 508 31.39 4.69 -1.41
N LYS A 509 30.87 4.12 -0.33
CA LYS A 509 30.57 2.70 -0.16
C LYS A 509 29.08 2.49 -0.31
N VAL A 510 28.65 1.60 -1.20
CA VAL A 510 27.23 1.32 -1.45
C VAL A 510 26.96 -0.17 -1.30
N PHE A 511 26.01 -0.51 -0.44
CA PHE A 511 25.49 -1.86 -0.22
C PHE A 511 24.05 -1.93 -0.72
N ALA A 512 23.71 -3.02 -1.43
CA ALA A 512 22.35 -3.33 -1.85
C ALA A 512 22.00 -4.79 -1.54
N ALA A 513 20.93 -5.01 -0.81
CA ALA A 513 20.43 -6.34 -0.46
C ALA A 513 19.83 -7.10 -1.64
N GLY A 514 19.22 -6.42 -2.59
CA GLY A 514 18.67 -6.99 -3.83
C GLY A 514 17.48 -7.93 -3.66
N ALA A 515 16.82 -7.93 -2.49
CA ALA A 515 15.59 -8.67 -2.22
C ALA A 515 14.67 -7.88 -1.29
N LEU A 516 13.38 -7.76 -1.65
CA LEU A 516 12.42 -6.83 -1.06
C LEU A 516 12.25 -7.01 0.46
N ASN A 517 12.15 -8.24 0.94
CA ASN A 517 11.89 -8.55 2.35
C ASN A 517 13.17 -8.84 3.16
N PHE A 518 14.32 -8.33 2.73
CA PHE A 518 15.59 -8.60 3.43
C PHE A 518 15.59 -8.02 4.85
N ALA A 519 15.12 -6.78 5.03
CA ALA A 519 15.07 -6.14 6.34
C ALA A 519 14.15 -6.84 7.37
N ALA A 520 13.16 -7.63 6.92
CA ALA A 520 12.30 -8.44 7.80
C ALA A 520 13.05 -9.56 8.53
N SER A 521 14.25 -9.92 8.10
CA SER A 521 15.03 -11.04 8.65
C SER A 521 16.03 -10.60 9.73
N LEU A 522 15.99 -9.37 10.22
CA LEU A 522 16.90 -8.84 11.25
C LEU A 522 16.71 -9.43 12.66
N ASN A 523 15.76 -10.32 12.82
CA ASN A 523 15.63 -11.23 13.97
C ASN A 523 16.45 -12.53 13.82
N ASP A 524 16.93 -12.85 12.60
CA ASP A 524 17.87 -13.94 12.33
C ASP A 524 19.30 -13.49 12.74
N PRO A 525 19.99 -14.21 13.63
CA PRO A 525 21.32 -13.81 14.10
C PRO A 525 22.37 -13.69 13.00
N GLN A 526 22.33 -14.53 11.96
CA GLN A 526 23.28 -14.48 10.84
C GLN A 526 23.06 -13.22 9.99
N VAL A 527 21.80 -12.91 9.69
CA VAL A 527 21.41 -11.70 8.94
C VAL A 527 21.69 -10.44 9.76
N ALA A 528 21.34 -10.44 11.05
CA ALA A 528 21.63 -9.32 11.95
C ALA A 528 23.13 -9.05 12.02
N ARG A 529 23.97 -10.10 12.10
CA ARG A 529 25.43 -9.95 12.11
C ARG A 529 25.98 -9.45 10.78
N LEU A 530 25.44 -9.91 9.65
CA LEU A 530 25.79 -9.39 8.32
C LEU A 530 25.49 -7.89 8.23
N VAL A 531 24.28 -7.46 8.63
CA VAL A 531 23.90 -6.06 8.62
C VAL A 531 24.72 -5.23 9.59
N GLU A 532 25.11 -5.78 10.75
CA GLU A 532 26.03 -5.12 11.69
C GLU A 532 27.41 -4.87 11.04
N ASN A 533 27.92 -5.84 10.29
CA ASN A 533 29.20 -5.70 9.58
C ASN A 533 29.09 -4.65 8.46
N VAL A 534 27.97 -4.64 7.68
CA VAL A 534 27.67 -3.61 6.68
C VAL A 534 27.60 -2.24 7.36
N TRP A 535 26.86 -2.12 8.47
CA TRP A 535 26.75 -0.90 9.25
C TRP A 535 28.12 -0.39 9.70
N ALA A 536 28.93 -1.24 10.29
CA ALA A 536 30.28 -0.88 10.77
C ALA A 536 31.22 -0.44 9.61
N ARG A 537 31.04 -1.01 8.40
CA ARG A 537 31.80 -0.64 7.20
C ARG A 537 31.39 0.71 6.64
N LEU A 538 30.08 0.97 6.58
CA LEU A 538 29.51 2.15 5.92
C LEU A 538 29.36 3.36 6.85
N SER A 539 29.29 3.18 8.16
CA SER A 539 29.19 4.28 9.12
C SER A 539 30.50 5.02 9.40
N LYS A 540 31.60 4.53 8.83
CA LYS A 540 32.91 5.21 8.90
C LYS A 540 33.11 6.03 7.62
N PRO A 541 33.62 7.27 7.74
CA PRO A 541 33.97 8.10 6.58
C PRO A 541 34.93 7.41 5.61
#